data_2e2f2654bd8ebb6aa42a533ad075843a
#
_entry.id   2e2f2654bd8ebb6aa42a533ad075843a
#
_cell.length_a   1.000
_cell.length_b   1.000
_cell.length_c   1.000
_cell.angle_alpha   90.00
_cell.angle_beta   90.00
_cell.angle_gamma   90.00
#
_symmetry.space_group_name_H-M   'P 1'
#
loop_
_entity.id
_entity.type
_entity.pdbx_description
1 polymer ?
#
loop_
_entity_poly.entity_id
_entity_poly.type
_entity_poly.pdbx_seq_one_letter_code
_entity_poly.pdbx_strand_id
1 'polypeptide(L)'
;MTKFSPLTTLLCFSFSLLAGCNNADNSKAAADKENKPVLIEAPEYFSLRPETEKAYGYSHAVKIGNDIKISGAVSMDDAGAPTAKGDLLQQMKNCYSDLDKVLKHYGCTFDDVVVENVFTTNMPEFLKQSTYRNSIYKKQFPTGSWLGVKELALPEFMIEIELEVHKAK
;
A
#
# COMPACT_ATOMS: atom_id res chain seq x y z
N MET A 1 -23.05 59.36 -22.09
CA MET A 1 -24.08 59.80 -23.03
C MET A 1 -24.89 58.57 -23.34
N THR A 2 -26.06 58.52 -22.70
CA THR A 2 -27.40 58.54 -23.27
C THR A 2 -27.70 57.35 -24.18
N LYS A 3 -28.75 56.57 -24.06
CA LYS A 3 -30.12 56.81 -23.57
C LYS A 3 -30.81 55.49 -23.27
N PHE A 4 -31.64 55.50 -22.30
CA PHE A 4 -32.90 54.84 -22.02
C PHE A 4 -33.82 54.62 -23.24
N SER A 5 -34.66 53.58 -23.33
CA SER A 5 -36.02 53.60 -22.87
C SER A 5 -36.85 52.44 -23.45
N PRO A 6 -38.12 52.30 -23.04
CA PRO A 6 -38.62 51.04 -22.45
C PRO A 6 -39.92 50.57 -23.19
N LEU A 7 -40.65 49.67 -22.47
CA LEU A 7 -42.11 49.42 -22.61
C LEU A 7 -42.45 48.43 -23.75
N THR A 8 -43.33 47.45 -23.65
CA THR A 8 -44.67 47.47 -23.08
C THR A 8 -45.20 46.02 -22.96
N THR A 9 -45.89 45.79 -21.91
CA THR A 9 -46.86 44.80 -21.53
C THR A 9 -47.80 44.32 -22.67
N LEU A 10 -48.07 43.01 -22.71
CA LEU A 10 -49.41 42.53 -23.02
C LEU A 10 -49.74 41.22 -22.30
N LEU A 11 -50.77 41.30 -21.51
CA LEU A 11 -51.45 40.28 -20.73
C LEU A 11 -52.42 39.54 -21.66
N CYS A 12 -52.35 38.22 -21.74
CA CYS A 12 -53.48 37.43 -22.22
C CYS A 12 -53.70 36.23 -21.31
N PHE A 13 -54.78 36.32 -20.57
CA PHE A 13 -55.38 35.19 -19.84
C PHE A 13 -56.00 34.22 -20.86
N SER A 14 -55.70 32.95 -20.72
CA SER A 14 -56.54 31.89 -21.27
C SER A 14 -56.64 30.76 -20.28
N PHE A 15 -57.77 30.61 -19.75
CA PHE A 15 -58.28 29.53 -18.92
C PHE A 15 -58.50 28.30 -19.81
N SER A 16 -57.94 27.15 -19.48
CA SER A 16 -58.41 25.87 -20.04
C SER A 16 -58.19 24.71 -19.08
N LEU A 17 -59.24 24.12 -18.80
CA LEU A 17 -59.66 23.00 -17.99
C LEU A 17 -58.70 21.80 -17.88
N LEU A 18 -58.74 21.28 -16.70
CA LEU A 18 -58.55 19.92 -16.17
C LEU A 18 -58.64 18.77 -17.19
N ALA A 19 -57.53 17.98 -17.24
CA ALA A 19 -57.63 16.57 -17.48
C ALA A 19 -56.65 15.88 -16.50
N GLY A 20 -57.22 15.17 -15.52
CA GLY A 20 -56.45 14.32 -14.61
C GLY A 20 -55.82 13.16 -15.39
N CYS A 21 -54.55 12.99 -15.20
CA CYS A 21 -53.91 11.73 -15.48
C CYS A 21 -53.25 11.20 -14.21
N ASN A 22 -53.74 10.06 -13.79
CA ASN A 22 -53.19 9.24 -12.75
C ASN A 22 -51.67 9.07 -12.93
N ASN A 23 -50.89 9.64 -12.02
CA ASN A 23 -49.53 9.18 -11.79
C ASN A 23 -49.63 7.97 -10.91
N ALA A 24 -49.63 6.81 -11.56
CA ALA A 24 -49.34 5.54 -10.92
C ALA A 24 -47.95 5.61 -10.28
N ASP A 25 -47.92 5.26 -9.02
CA ASP A 25 -46.77 4.96 -8.21
C ASP A 25 -45.54 4.49 -8.99
N ASN A 26 -44.54 5.32 -9.06
CA ASN A 26 -43.17 4.88 -9.39
C ASN A 26 -42.22 5.12 -8.18
N SER A 27 -42.73 4.80 -6.99
CA SER A 27 -41.98 4.82 -5.73
C SER A 27 -41.59 3.41 -5.29
N LYS A 28 -41.05 2.58 -6.23
CA LYS A 28 -40.48 1.29 -5.89
C LYS A 28 -39.27 1.00 -6.75
N ALA A 29 -38.14 1.61 -6.46
CA ALA A 29 -36.81 1.11 -6.76
C ALA A 29 -35.72 1.92 -6.02
N ALA A 30 -35.95 2.31 -4.76
CA ALA A 30 -34.82 2.49 -3.86
C ALA A 30 -34.56 1.08 -3.27
N ALA A 31 -33.94 0.24 -4.10
CA ALA A 31 -33.50 -1.07 -3.65
C ALA A 31 -32.59 -0.88 -2.44
N ASP A 32 -32.97 -1.52 -1.35
CA ASP A 32 -32.14 -1.81 -0.19
C ASP A 32 -30.71 -2.13 -0.65
N LYS A 33 -29.79 -1.20 -0.51
CA LYS A 33 -28.39 -1.52 -0.38
C LYS A 33 -28.28 -2.19 0.97
N GLU A 34 -28.40 -3.51 0.95
CA GLU A 34 -28.12 -4.39 2.07
C GLU A 34 -26.80 -3.89 2.69
N ASN A 35 -26.92 -3.27 3.84
CA ASN A 35 -25.78 -2.77 4.61
C ASN A 35 -25.10 -4.00 5.22
N LYS A 36 -24.35 -4.75 4.38
CA LYS A 36 -23.51 -5.84 4.85
C LYS A 36 -22.62 -5.27 5.94
N PRO A 37 -22.64 -5.84 7.16
CA PRO A 37 -21.73 -5.39 8.21
C PRO A 37 -20.30 -5.45 7.67
N VAL A 38 -19.59 -4.33 7.73
CA VAL A 38 -18.16 -4.28 7.45
C VAL A 38 -17.51 -5.16 8.53
N LEU A 39 -17.08 -6.35 8.13
CA LEU A 39 -16.27 -7.19 9.00
C LEU A 39 -14.95 -6.46 9.22
N ILE A 40 -14.77 -5.91 10.40
CA ILE A 40 -13.48 -5.36 10.82
C ILE A 40 -12.58 -6.56 11.09
N GLU A 41 -11.69 -6.87 10.15
CA GLU A 41 -10.72 -7.93 10.32
C GLU A 41 -9.66 -7.48 11.33
N ALA A 42 -9.45 -8.28 12.38
CA ALA A 42 -8.45 -7.99 13.39
C ALA A 42 -7.02 -8.14 12.80
N PRO A 43 -6.07 -7.29 13.21
CA PRO A 43 -4.68 -7.44 12.76
C PRO A 43 -4.05 -8.72 13.31
N GLU A 44 -3.37 -9.46 12.45
CA GLU A 44 -2.57 -10.65 12.75
C GLU A 44 -1.10 -10.29 12.65
N TYR A 45 -0.38 -10.33 13.77
CA TYR A 45 1.05 -10.00 13.84
C TYR A 45 1.92 -11.23 13.70
N PHE A 46 3.08 -11.06 13.05
CA PHE A 46 4.09 -12.10 12.89
C PHE A 46 5.47 -11.59 13.29
N SER A 47 6.24 -12.45 13.94
CA SER A 47 7.63 -12.21 14.33
C SER A 47 8.54 -13.24 13.65
N LEU A 48 9.55 -12.76 12.94
CA LEU A 48 10.59 -13.59 12.33
C LEU A 48 11.70 -13.92 13.34
N ARG A 49 12.04 -12.96 14.21
CA ARG A 49 13.03 -13.06 15.30
C ARG A 49 12.46 -12.49 16.60
N PRO A 50 11.60 -13.25 17.31
CA PRO A 50 10.79 -12.71 18.41
C PRO A 50 11.58 -11.99 19.49
N GLU A 51 12.75 -12.51 19.89
CA GLU A 51 13.56 -11.90 20.96
C GLU A 51 14.19 -10.58 20.51
N THR A 52 14.71 -10.51 19.29
CA THR A 52 15.27 -9.29 18.70
C THR A 52 14.19 -8.24 18.50
N GLU A 53 13.07 -8.62 17.92
CA GLU A 53 11.93 -7.74 17.65
C GLU A 53 11.34 -7.16 18.94
N LYS A 54 11.21 -7.99 19.97
CA LYS A 54 10.80 -7.55 21.30
C LYS A 54 11.78 -6.56 21.92
N ALA A 55 13.08 -6.82 21.79
CA ALA A 55 14.13 -5.95 22.33
C ALA A 55 14.12 -4.56 21.64
N TYR A 56 13.84 -4.51 20.32
CA TYR A 56 13.77 -3.28 19.55
C TYR A 56 12.34 -2.65 19.53
N GLY A 57 11.32 -3.35 20.01
CA GLY A 57 9.96 -2.83 20.16
C GLY A 57 9.17 -2.74 18.85
N TYR A 58 9.32 -3.73 17.94
CA TYR A 58 8.55 -3.79 16.70
C TYR A 58 8.03 -5.20 16.41
N SER A 59 7.11 -5.32 15.46
CA SER A 59 6.66 -6.60 14.87
C SER A 59 7.16 -6.68 13.44
N HIS A 60 7.61 -7.87 13.02
CA HIS A 60 8.18 -8.02 11.67
C HIS A 60 7.14 -7.83 10.57
N ALA A 61 5.92 -8.30 10.79
CA ALA A 61 4.83 -8.07 9.86
C ALA A 61 3.46 -7.99 10.56
N VAL A 62 2.50 -7.36 9.89
CA VAL A 62 1.09 -7.34 10.26
C VAL A 62 0.23 -7.60 9.03
N LYS A 63 -0.75 -8.51 9.15
CA LYS A 63 -1.77 -8.77 8.14
C LYS A 63 -3.11 -8.25 8.62
N ILE A 64 -3.84 -7.56 7.76
CA ILE A 64 -5.21 -7.09 7.96
C ILE A 64 -5.97 -7.41 6.67
N GLY A 65 -6.86 -8.39 6.75
CA GLY A 65 -7.54 -8.88 5.55
C GLY A 65 -6.58 -9.48 4.55
N ASN A 66 -6.56 -8.93 3.35
CA ASN A 66 -5.66 -9.34 2.29
C ASN A 66 -4.36 -8.53 2.24
N ASP A 67 -4.24 -7.48 3.04
CA ASP A 67 -3.10 -6.59 3.03
C ASP A 67 -2.10 -6.98 4.12
N ILE A 68 -0.82 -7.03 3.76
CA ILE A 68 0.27 -7.35 4.67
C ILE A 68 1.31 -6.24 4.57
N LYS A 69 1.68 -5.68 5.73
CA LYS A 69 2.80 -4.75 5.85
C LYS A 69 3.96 -5.47 6.50
N ILE A 70 5.13 -5.42 5.88
CA ILE A 70 6.34 -6.06 6.35
C ILE A 70 7.35 -4.97 6.68
N SER A 71 7.82 -4.96 7.91
CA SER A 71 8.83 -4.03 8.41
C SER A 71 10.15 -4.19 7.65
N GLY A 72 11.00 -3.16 7.73
CA GLY A 72 12.30 -3.15 7.09
C GLY A 72 13.16 -4.36 7.47
N ALA A 73 13.57 -5.12 6.47
CA ALA A 73 14.54 -6.19 6.61
C ALA A 73 15.95 -5.65 6.42
N VAL A 74 16.85 -5.94 7.35
CA VAL A 74 18.28 -5.66 7.29
C VAL A 74 19.09 -6.95 7.36
N SER A 75 20.38 -6.89 7.00
CA SER A 75 21.25 -8.07 7.00
C SER A 75 21.71 -8.44 8.40
N MET A 76 20.98 -9.31 9.08
CA MET A 76 21.30 -9.81 10.42
C MET A 76 21.13 -11.34 10.51
N ASP A 77 21.79 -11.93 11.48
CA ASP A 77 21.57 -13.35 11.86
C ASP A 77 20.34 -13.52 12.76
N ASP A 78 20.08 -14.75 13.20
CA ASP A 78 18.92 -15.05 14.05
C ASP A 78 19.04 -14.47 15.46
N ALA A 79 20.25 -14.09 15.90
CA ALA A 79 20.48 -13.40 17.16
C ALA A 79 20.41 -11.87 17.03
N GLY A 80 20.14 -11.35 15.81
CA GLY A 80 20.07 -9.91 15.53
C GLY A 80 21.41 -9.23 15.30
N ALA A 81 22.51 -10.00 15.20
CA ALA A 81 23.82 -9.42 14.93
C ALA A 81 24.01 -9.12 13.42
N PRO A 82 24.58 -7.93 13.05
CA PRO A 82 24.82 -7.58 11.65
C PRO A 82 25.72 -8.57 10.93
N THR A 83 25.31 -8.98 9.72
CA THR A 83 26.06 -9.88 8.84
C THR A 83 26.46 -9.18 7.53
N ALA A 84 27.39 -9.79 6.77
CA ALA A 84 27.87 -9.26 5.49
C ALA A 84 28.34 -7.79 5.58
N LYS A 85 29.06 -7.43 6.65
CA LYS A 85 29.55 -6.07 6.89
C LYS A 85 30.38 -5.57 5.70
N GLY A 86 30.02 -4.39 5.16
CA GLY A 86 30.71 -3.76 4.03
C GLY A 86 30.37 -4.34 2.65
N ASP A 87 29.54 -5.38 2.56
CA ASP A 87 29.09 -5.98 1.30
C ASP A 87 27.59 -5.71 1.07
N LEU A 88 27.28 -4.61 0.39
CA LEU A 88 25.91 -4.19 0.12
C LEU A 88 25.12 -5.22 -0.68
N LEU A 89 25.76 -5.88 -1.67
CA LEU A 89 25.05 -6.89 -2.49
C LEU A 89 24.66 -8.10 -1.64
N GLN A 90 25.57 -8.58 -0.78
CA GLN A 90 25.24 -9.70 0.10
C GLN A 90 24.19 -9.29 1.15
N GLN A 91 24.28 -8.06 1.69
CA GLN A 91 23.24 -7.54 2.58
C GLN A 91 21.87 -7.50 1.89
N MET A 92 21.80 -6.99 0.65
CA MET A 92 20.58 -6.99 -0.14
C MET A 92 20.01 -8.40 -0.35
N LYS A 93 20.86 -9.38 -0.64
CA LYS A 93 20.44 -10.80 -0.76
C LYS A 93 19.87 -11.33 0.55
N ASN A 94 20.48 -10.99 1.68
CA ASN A 94 20.02 -11.41 3.01
C ASN A 94 18.67 -10.77 3.34
N CYS A 95 18.45 -9.49 3.02
CA CYS A 95 17.16 -8.83 3.17
C CYS A 95 16.06 -9.56 2.38
N TYR A 96 16.29 -9.84 1.10
CA TYR A 96 15.30 -10.60 0.30
C TYR A 96 15.07 -12.02 0.80
N SER A 97 16.10 -12.68 1.35
CA SER A 97 15.94 -14.00 1.96
C SER A 97 15.01 -13.96 3.18
N ASP A 98 15.12 -12.93 4.02
CA ASP A 98 14.25 -12.79 5.18
C ASP A 98 12.83 -12.39 4.77
N LEU A 99 12.67 -11.48 3.81
CA LEU A 99 11.38 -11.11 3.24
C LEU A 99 10.67 -12.32 2.61
N ASP A 100 11.39 -13.21 1.92
CA ASP A 100 10.86 -14.45 1.37
C ASP A 100 10.29 -15.38 2.46
N LYS A 101 10.97 -15.49 3.62
CA LYS A 101 10.46 -16.26 4.77
C LYS A 101 9.12 -15.70 5.27
N VAL A 102 9.01 -14.37 5.36
CA VAL A 102 7.76 -13.69 5.79
C VAL A 102 6.65 -13.89 4.77
N LEU A 103 6.95 -13.70 3.47
CA LEU A 103 5.99 -13.95 2.39
C LEU A 103 5.46 -15.38 2.44
N LYS A 104 6.35 -16.37 2.58
CA LYS A 104 5.99 -17.79 2.70
C LYS A 104 5.11 -18.09 3.92
N HIS A 105 5.36 -17.44 5.06
CA HIS A 105 4.50 -17.57 6.24
C HIS A 105 3.04 -17.24 5.92
N TYR A 106 2.81 -16.20 5.13
CA TYR A 106 1.46 -15.80 4.72
C TYR A 106 0.96 -16.52 3.45
N GLY A 107 1.74 -17.44 2.88
CA GLY A 107 1.43 -18.12 1.62
C GLY A 107 1.42 -17.16 0.43
N CYS A 108 2.32 -16.15 0.45
CA CYS A 108 2.57 -15.18 -0.61
C CYS A 108 3.94 -15.41 -1.26
N THR A 109 4.16 -14.72 -2.36
CA THR A 109 5.41 -14.66 -3.11
C THR A 109 5.75 -13.21 -3.45
N PHE A 110 6.90 -12.96 -4.05
CA PHE A 110 7.24 -11.63 -4.56
C PHE A 110 6.29 -11.12 -5.66
N ASP A 111 5.52 -12.00 -6.30
CA ASP A 111 4.49 -11.62 -7.28
C ASP A 111 3.27 -10.92 -6.63
N ASP A 112 3.10 -11.04 -5.32
CA ASP A 112 2.02 -10.44 -4.54
C ASP A 112 2.44 -9.08 -3.94
N VAL A 113 3.72 -8.70 -4.07
CA VAL A 113 4.26 -7.43 -3.55
C VAL A 113 3.79 -6.27 -4.41
N VAL A 114 3.18 -5.27 -3.78
CA VAL A 114 2.64 -4.07 -4.46
C VAL A 114 3.47 -2.82 -4.19
N VAL A 115 4.19 -2.78 -3.05
CA VAL A 115 5.13 -1.69 -2.72
C VAL A 115 6.44 -2.29 -2.20
N GLU A 116 7.56 -1.72 -2.66
CA GLU A 116 8.89 -1.97 -2.11
C GLU A 116 9.60 -0.63 -1.89
N ASN A 117 9.95 -0.33 -0.65
CA ASN A 117 10.79 0.81 -0.34
C ASN A 117 12.19 0.32 0.07
N VAL A 118 13.20 0.94 -0.51
CA VAL A 118 14.61 0.65 -0.24
C VAL A 118 15.26 1.88 0.38
N PHE A 119 15.85 1.68 1.54
CA PHE A 119 16.67 2.67 2.24
C PHE A 119 18.13 2.22 2.20
N THR A 120 19.04 3.10 1.82
CA THR A 120 20.46 2.74 1.75
C THR A 120 21.35 3.89 2.19
N THR A 121 22.43 3.56 2.89
CA THR A 121 23.47 4.51 3.25
C THR A 121 24.49 4.74 2.12
N ASN A 122 24.41 3.94 1.02
CA ASN A 122 25.29 4.04 -0.13
C ASN A 122 24.51 3.90 -1.45
N MET A 123 23.79 4.95 -1.84
CA MET A 123 23.01 4.98 -3.08
C MET A 123 23.83 4.69 -4.34
N PRO A 124 25.06 5.23 -4.53
CA PRO A 124 25.86 4.91 -5.71
C PRO A 124 26.16 3.42 -5.83
N GLU A 125 26.46 2.74 -4.74
CA GLU A 125 26.73 1.29 -4.76
C GLU A 125 25.44 0.50 -4.97
N PHE A 126 24.33 0.89 -4.31
CA PHE A 126 23.04 0.28 -4.54
C PHE A 126 22.63 0.34 -6.03
N LEU A 127 22.79 1.47 -6.71
CA LEU A 127 22.45 1.61 -8.12
C LEU A 127 23.22 0.63 -9.01
N LYS A 128 24.50 0.38 -8.74
CA LYS A 128 25.28 -0.62 -9.47
C LYS A 128 24.74 -2.05 -9.29
N GLN A 129 24.18 -2.36 -8.11
CA GLN A 129 23.71 -3.68 -7.74
C GLN A 129 22.19 -3.86 -7.92
N SER A 130 21.45 -2.78 -8.26
CA SER A 130 19.98 -2.75 -8.31
C SER A 130 19.36 -3.76 -9.30
N THR A 131 20.12 -4.18 -10.32
CA THR A 131 19.71 -5.20 -11.28
C THR A 131 19.49 -6.58 -10.64
N TYR A 132 20.02 -6.84 -9.43
CA TYR A 132 19.71 -8.05 -8.67
C TYR A 132 18.21 -8.22 -8.46
N ARG A 133 17.45 -7.12 -8.34
CA ARG A 133 15.98 -7.14 -8.21
C ARG A 133 15.27 -7.84 -9.38
N ASN A 134 15.89 -7.90 -10.57
CA ASN A 134 15.37 -8.67 -11.72
C ASN A 134 15.35 -10.19 -11.44
N SER A 135 16.15 -10.65 -10.49
CA SER A 135 16.12 -12.04 -10.03
C SER A 135 14.99 -12.31 -9.04
N ILE A 136 14.46 -11.29 -8.40
CA ILE A 136 13.40 -11.35 -7.39
C ILE A 136 12.03 -11.18 -8.07
N TYR A 137 11.82 -10.07 -8.77
CA TYR A 137 10.55 -9.74 -9.43
C TYR A 137 10.53 -10.26 -10.86
N LYS A 138 9.75 -11.33 -11.10
CA LYS A 138 9.72 -12.02 -12.41
C LYS A 138 8.58 -11.56 -13.31
N LYS A 139 7.44 -11.16 -12.74
CA LYS A 139 6.26 -10.76 -13.51
C LYS A 139 6.15 -9.24 -13.63
N GLN A 140 6.19 -8.55 -12.49
CA GLN A 140 5.98 -7.12 -12.42
C GLN A 140 6.81 -6.54 -11.26
N PHE A 141 7.46 -5.41 -11.49
CA PHE A 141 8.07 -4.65 -10.39
C PHE A 141 6.98 -3.97 -9.56
N PRO A 142 7.11 -3.99 -8.22
CA PRO A 142 6.24 -3.21 -7.35
C PRO A 142 6.47 -1.71 -7.53
N THR A 143 5.52 -0.91 -7.06
CA THR A 143 5.73 0.53 -6.84
C THR A 143 6.67 0.74 -5.66
N GLY A 144 7.18 1.96 -5.45
CA GLY A 144 7.97 2.27 -4.26
C GLY A 144 9.02 3.34 -4.49
N SER A 145 9.90 3.49 -3.52
CA SER A 145 10.93 4.53 -3.51
C SER A 145 12.29 3.98 -3.14
N TRP A 146 13.33 4.55 -3.72
CA TRP A 146 14.71 4.33 -3.32
C TRP A 146 15.24 5.59 -2.64
N LEU A 147 15.62 5.48 -1.39
CA LEU A 147 15.98 6.59 -0.51
C LEU A 147 17.40 6.44 -0.01
N GLY A 148 18.23 7.44 -0.28
CA GLY A 148 19.52 7.57 0.39
C GLY A 148 19.30 8.14 1.80
N VAL A 149 19.74 7.42 2.81
CA VAL A 149 19.63 7.82 4.22
C VAL A 149 21.02 8.05 4.83
N LYS A 150 21.08 8.88 5.87
CA LYS A 150 22.35 9.17 6.55
C LYS A 150 22.88 7.95 7.31
N GLU A 151 21.98 7.24 8.00
CA GLU A 151 22.30 6.08 8.83
C GLU A 151 21.07 5.16 8.93
N LEU A 152 21.31 3.89 9.21
CA LEU A 152 20.33 2.88 9.60
C LEU A 152 20.51 2.55 11.09
N ALA A 153 19.69 1.62 11.62
CA ALA A 153 19.69 1.29 13.04
C ALA A 153 21.05 0.92 13.63
N LEU A 154 21.90 0.29 12.84
CA LEU A 154 23.31 0.00 13.22
C LEU A 154 24.24 0.46 12.08
N PRO A 155 25.46 0.90 12.40
CA PRO A 155 26.40 1.46 11.40
C PRO A 155 26.87 0.42 10.36
N GLU A 156 26.77 -0.88 10.66
CA GLU A 156 27.10 -1.95 9.74
C GLU A 156 26.03 -2.20 8.67
N PHE A 157 24.80 -1.73 8.87
CA PHE A 157 23.75 -1.88 7.88
C PHE A 157 23.91 -0.84 6.76
N MET A 158 23.93 -1.32 5.53
CA MET A 158 24.06 -0.49 4.34
C MET A 158 22.76 -0.39 3.55
N ILE A 159 21.82 -1.29 3.82
CA ILE A 159 20.53 -1.37 3.12
C ILE A 159 19.45 -1.93 4.06
N GLU A 160 18.25 -1.39 3.91
CA GLU A 160 17.02 -1.88 4.52
C GLU A 160 15.93 -1.90 3.46
N ILE A 161 15.09 -2.94 3.45
CA ILE A 161 14.02 -3.12 2.46
C ILE A 161 12.73 -3.44 3.20
N GLU A 162 11.66 -2.65 2.97
CA GLU A 162 10.33 -2.90 3.47
C GLU A 162 9.36 -3.20 2.33
N LEU A 163 8.32 -3.99 2.62
CA LEU A 163 7.33 -4.38 1.61
C LEU A 163 5.89 -4.13 2.08
N GLU A 164 5.02 -3.80 1.11
CA GLU A 164 3.58 -3.99 1.24
C GLU A 164 3.11 -5.02 0.23
N VAL A 165 2.21 -5.90 0.68
CA VAL A 165 1.74 -7.07 -0.08
C VAL A 165 0.23 -7.06 -0.12
N HIS A 166 -0.34 -7.36 -1.28
CA HIS A 166 -1.77 -7.60 -1.42
C HIS A 166 -2.01 -9.03 -1.91
N LYS A 167 -2.54 -9.87 -1.02
CA LYS A 167 -2.85 -11.26 -1.35
C LYS A 167 -4.17 -11.33 -2.12
N ALA A 168 -4.13 -11.68 -3.41
CA ALA A 168 -5.35 -11.94 -4.16
C ALA A 168 -6.15 -13.10 -3.52
N LYS A 169 -7.48 -13.02 -3.61
CA LYS A 169 -8.39 -14.07 -3.12
C LYS A 169 -8.34 -15.29 -4.02
#